data_aae760552bcb8bd065b171cdfc4de280
#
_entry.id   aae760552bcb8bd065b171cdfc4de280
#
_cell.length_a   1.000
_cell.length_b   1.000
_cell.length_c   1.000
_cell.angle_alpha   90.00
_cell.angle_beta   90.00
_cell.angle_gamma   90.00
#
_symmetry.space_group_name_H-M   'P 1'
#
loop_
_entity.id
_entity.type
_entity.pdbx_description
1 polymer ?
#
loop_
_entity_poly.entity_id
_entity_poly.type
_entity_poly.pdbx_seq_one_letter_code
_entity_poly.pdbx_strand_id
1 'polypeptide(L)'
;MRLLIDRLAEGPGRKLLIALSLAATFAATPGCVYRVNIQQGNFLEARTVDQLQVGMTRSQVRYLLGTPMVPDAFDKERWDYLYYFKKGRLRKPEERHVIVFFHEDKVAKFERNNVPNKAPEGPDQGPSVSKFPVI
;
A
#
# COMPACT_ATOMS: atom_id res chain seq x y z
N MET A 1 24.04 -60.83 -14.44
CA MET A 1 23.06 -59.82 -13.96
C MET A 1 23.64 -58.41 -13.78
N ARG A 2 24.92 -58.22 -13.42
CA ARG A 2 25.57 -56.91 -13.35
C ARG A 2 25.81 -56.23 -14.70
N LEU A 3 26.22 -56.99 -15.74
CA LEU A 3 26.50 -56.46 -17.09
C LEU A 3 25.30 -55.86 -17.83
N LEU A 4 24.07 -56.23 -17.47
CA LEU A 4 22.88 -55.66 -18.06
C LEU A 4 22.54 -54.30 -17.49
N ILE A 5 22.88 -54.08 -16.22
CA ILE A 5 22.67 -52.79 -15.52
C ILE A 5 23.64 -51.72 -16.03
N ASP A 6 24.91 -52.13 -16.33
CA ASP A 6 25.93 -51.20 -16.84
C ASP A 6 25.64 -50.74 -18.27
N ARG A 7 25.03 -51.60 -19.10
CA ARG A 7 24.63 -51.21 -20.47
C ARG A 7 23.45 -50.27 -20.54
N LEU A 8 22.58 -50.28 -19.48
CA LEU A 8 21.53 -49.29 -19.33
C LEU A 8 22.09 -47.95 -18.83
N ALA A 9 23.34 -47.96 -18.36
CA ALA A 9 23.96 -46.76 -17.74
C ALA A 9 24.39 -45.67 -18.75
N GLU A 10 24.63 -46.01 -20.03
CA GLU A 10 25.18 -45.07 -21.02
C GLU A 10 24.33 -44.86 -22.26
N GLY A 11 23.13 -45.43 -22.34
CA GLY A 11 22.24 -45.29 -23.49
C GLY A 11 21.62 -43.86 -23.62
N PRO A 12 21.31 -43.47 -24.86
CA PRO A 12 20.66 -42.17 -25.11
C PRO A 12 19.33 -42.03 -24.35
N GLY A 13 18.65 -43.11 -24.00
CA GLY A 13 17.44 -43.14 -23.21
C GLY A 13 17.61 -42.62 -21.77
N ARG A 14 18.75 -42.90 -21.13
CA ARG A 14 19.03 -42.39 -19.76
C ARG A 14 19.26 -40.88 -19.76
N LYS A 15 19.97 -40.39 -20.78
CA LYS A 15 20.16 -38.93 -20.93
C LYS A 15 18.81 -38.24 -21.18
N LEU A 16 17.94 -38.87 -21.92
CA LEU A 16 16.57 -38.36 -22.15
C LEU A 16 15.72 -38.38 -20.89
N LEU A 17 15.78 -39.47 -20.11
CA LEU A 17 15.07 -39.55 -18.84
C LEU A 17 15.57 -38.56 -17.78
N ILE A 18 16.89 -38.34 -17.71
CA ILE A 18 17.49 -37.33 -16.83
C ILE A 18 17.08 -35.91 -17.27
N ALA A 19 17.12 -35.63 -18.57
CA ALA A 19 16.68 -34.34 -19.09
C ALA A 19 15.18 -34.10 -18.84
N LEU A 20 14.36 -35.15 -19.01
CA LEU A 20 12.91 -35.06 -18.76
C LEU A 20 12.60 -34.85 -17.26
N SER A 21 13.31 -35.55 -16.37
CA SER A 21 13.15 -35.38 -14.91
C SER A 21 13.60 -34.01 -14.47
N LEU A 22 14.70 -33.49 -15.01
CA LEU A 22 15.20 -32.13 -14.70
C LEU A 22 14.22 -31.05 -15.19
N ALA A 23 13.67 -31.22 -16.37
CA ALA A 23 12.65 -30.33 -16.93
C ALA A 23 11.36 -30.36 -16.09
N ALA A 24 10.92 -31.54 -15.64
CA ALA A 24 9.76 -31.70 -14.78
C ALA A 24 9.95 -31.03 -13.41
N THR A 25 11.17 -31.11 -12.85
CA THR A 25 11.50 -30.44 -11.57
C THR A 25 11.47 -28.92 -11.71
N PHE A 26 11.96 -28.39 -12.83
CA PHE A 26 11.90 -26.94 -13.10
C PHE A 26 10.47 -26.43 -13.33
N ALA A 27 9.61 -27.23 -13.95
CA ALA A 27 8.21 -26.87 -14.17
C ALA A 27 7.36 -26.92 -12.90
N ALA A 28 7.80 -27.68 -11.89
CA ALA A 28 7.07 -27.87 -10.62
C ALA A 28 7.40 -26.84 -9.54
N THR A 29 8.30 -25.88 -9.78
CA THR A 29 8.61 -24.83 -8.83
C THR A 29 7.54 -23.72 -8.91
N PRO A 30 6.53 -23.68 -8.00
CA PRO A 30 5.58 -22.59 -7.94
C PRO A 30 6.33 -21.35 -7.44
N GLY A 31 6.57 -20.39 -8.30
CA GLY A 31 7.09 -19.08 -7.91
C GLY A 31 6.05 -18.36 -7.07
N CYS A 32 6.20 -18.34 -5.75
CA CYS A 32 5.38 -17.54 -4.86
C CYS A 32 5.66 -16.06 -5.10
N VAL A 33 4.83 -15.39 -5.90
CA VAL A 33 4.90 -13.94 -6.05
C VAL A 33 4.22 -13.29 -4.85
N TYR A 34 5.02 -12.91 -3.85
CA TYR A 34 4.57 -12.11 -2.72
C TYR A 34 4.35 -10.65 -3.17
N ARG A 35 3.14 -10.15 -2.98
CA ARG A 35 2.80 -8.76 -3.28
C ARG A 35 2.40 -8.04 -2.01
N VAL A 36 3.19 -7.05 -1.65
CA VAL A 36 2.93 -6.14 -0.52
C VAL A 36 1.80 -5.17 -0.84
N ASN A 37 1.10 -4.75 0.20
CA ASN A 37 0.22 -3.59 0.14
C ASN A 37 1.09 -2.34 0.02
N ILE A 38 0.71 -1.42 -0.85
CA ILE A 38 1.39 -0.14 -1.03
C ILE A 38 0.50 0.93 -0.43
N GLN A 39 1.02 1.61 0.59
CA GLN A 39 0.38 2.76 1.22
C GLN A 39 1.32 3.95 1.12
N GLN A 40 0.85 5.05 0.57
CA GLN A 40 1.64 6.26 0.35
C GLN A 40 0.81 7.50 0.67
N GLY A 41 1.50 8.57 1.07
CA GLY A 41 0.88 9.85 1.36
C GLY A 41 0.35 9.99 2.79
N ASN A 42 -0.51 10.97 2.99
CA ASN A 42 -1.12 11.27 4.28
C ASN A 42 -2.21 10.26 4.61
N PHE A 43 -2.24 9.77 5.84
CA PHE A 43 -3.31 8.88 6.29
C PHE A 43 -4.60 9.67 6.51
N LEU A 44 -5.43 9.75 5.47
CA LEU A 44 -6.69 10.49 5.48
C LEU A 44 -7.84 9.58 5.93
N GLU A 45 -8.08 9.49 7.23
CA GLU A 45 -9.29 8.87 7.75
C GLU A 45 -10.50 9.78 7.54
N ALA A 46 -11.65 9.18 7.21
CA ALA A 46 -12.89 9.93 7.05
C ALA A 46 -13.23 10.74 8.31
N ARG A 47 -13.08 10.13 9.50
CA ARG A 47 -13.32 10.80 10.79
C ARG A 47 -12.46 12.03 11.01
N THR A 48 -11.19 11.96 10.60
CA THR A 48 -10.24 13.07 10.73
C THR A 48 -10.58 14.18 9.75
N VAL A 49 -10.91 13.82 8.50
CA VAL A 49 -11.32 14.80 7.49
C VAL A 49 -12.67 15.45 7.85
N ASP A 50 -13.57 14.73 8.53
CA ASP A 50 -14.87 15.28 8.99
C ASP A 50 -14.72 16.32 10.10
N GLN A 51 -13.60 16.33 10.82
CA GLN A 51 -13.29 17.34 11.83
C GLN A 51 -12.76 18.64 11.22
N LEU A 52 -12.41 18.64 9.93
CA LEU A 52 -11.92 19.84 9.24
C LEU A 52 -13.04 20.86 9.08
N GLN A 53 -12.79 22.07 9.56
CA GLN A 53 -13.78 23.16 9.56
C GLN A 53 -13.18 24.45 8.98
N VAL A 54 -14.02 25.25 8.34
CA VAL A 54 -13.68 26.60 7.90
C VAL A 54 -13.35 27.46 9.14
N GLY A 55 -12.32 28.29 9.03
CA GLY A 55 -11.82 29.13 10.12
C GLY A 55 -10.71 28.49 10.96
N MET A 56 -10.38 27.21 10.79
CA MET A 56 -9.23 26.59 11.44
C MET A 56 -7.91 27.24 11.00
N THR A 57 -6.97 27.33 11.91
CA THR A 57 -5.62 27.81 11.60
C THR A 57 -4.80 26.73 10.90
N ARG A 58 -3.72 27.14 10.18
CA ARG A 58 -2.77 26.21 9.57
C ARG A 58 -2.19 25.20 10.57
N SER A 59 -1.91 25.64 11.78
CA SER A 59 -1.40 24.75 12.83
C SER A 59 -2.40 23.68 13.24
N GLN A 60 -3.69 24.04 13.33
CA GLN A 60 -4.76 23.09 13.63
C GLN A 60 -4.96 22.08 12.48
N VAL A 61 -4.93 22.55 11.24
CA VAL A 61 -5.03 21.67 10.08
C VAL A 61 -3.83 20.71 10.00
N ARG A 62 -2.62 21.19 10.27
CA ARG A 62 -1.42 20.34 10.32
C ARG A 62 -1.45 19.34 11.47
N TYR A 63 -1.99 19.71 12.60
CA TYR A 63 -2.21 18.78 13.72
C TYR A 63 -3.21 17.69 13.36
N LEU A 64 -4.27 18.05 12.63
CA LEU A 64 -5.35 17.14 12.26
C LEU A 64 -4.97 16.20 11.09
N LEU A 65 -4.45 16.76 10.00
CA LEU A 65 -4.19 16.02 8.75
C LEU A 65 -2.71 15.65 8.53
N GLY A 66 -1.82 16.14 9.39
CA GLY A 66 -0.37 15.99 9.25
C GLY A 66 0.24 17.04 8.31
N THR A 67 1.47 16.78 7.88
CA THR A 67 2.19 17.65 6.93
C THR A 67 1.66 17.42 5.51
N PRO A 68 1.31 18.49 4.77
CA PRO A 68 0.83 18.34 3.39
C PRO A 68 1.90 17.73 2.48
N MET A 69 1.48 16.95 1.47
CA MET A 69 2.38 16.31 0.51
C MET A 69 3.04 17.32 -0.43
N VAL A 70 2.31 18.36 -0.81
CA VAL A 70 2.86 19.45 -1.62
C VAL A 70 2.98 20.67 -0.71
N PRO A 71 4.21 20.98 -0.25
CA PRO A 71 4.44 22.16 0.55
C PRO A 71 4.40 23.41 -0.31
N ASP A 72 4.11 24.51 0.34
CA ASP A 72 3.99 25.92 -0.04
C ASP A 72 4.92 26.51 -1.14
N ALA A 73 5.68 25.71 -1.88
CA ALA A 73 6.67 26.23 -2.83
C ALA A 73 6.06 27.00 -3.99
N PHE A 74 4.81 26.69 -4.35
CA PHE A 74 4.15 27.29 -5.53
C PHE A 74 2.92 28.12 -5.14
N ASP A 75 2.18 27.72 -4.10
CA ASP A 75 0.99 28.41 -3.65
C ASP A 75 0.87 28.33 -2.12
N LYS A 76 1.23 29.42 -1.45
CA LYS A 76 1.19 29.51 0.02
C LYS A 76 -0.20 29.39 0.61
N GLU A 77 -1.23 29.60 -0.20
CA GLU A 77 -2.62 29.59 0.24
C GLU A 77 -3.31 28.24 0.02
N ARG A 78 -2.61 27.26 -0.60
CA ARG A 78 -3.17 25.95 -0.92
C ARG A 78 -2.33 24.83 -0.35
N TRP A 79 -2.95 23.91 0.36
CA TRP A 79 -2.35 22.68 0.83
C TRP A 79 -3.05 21.45 0.25
N ASP A 80 -2.26 20.54 -0.34
CA ASP A 80 -2.76 19.32 -0.93
C ASP A 80 -2.36 18.12 -0.06
N TYR A 81 -3.39 17.34 0.32
CA TYR A 81 -3.25 16.09 1.06
C TYR A 81 -3.70 14.96 0.15
N LEU A 82 -2.81 14.02 -0.13
CA LEU A 82 -3.09 12.86 -0.96
C LEU A 82 -2.84 11.58 -0.18
N TYR A 83 -3.78 10.66 -0.23
CA TYR A 83 -3.65 9.30 0.26
C TYR A 83 -3.83 8.32 -0.89
N TYR A 84 -2.89 7.40 -1.03
CA TYR A 84 -2.92 6.32 -2.01
C TYR A 84 -2.76 4.99 -1.31
N PHE A 85 -3.70 4.08 -1.54
CA PHE A 85 -3.65 2.72 -1.01
C PHE A 85 -3.94 1.70 -2.09
N LYS A 86 -3.03 0.76 -2.30
CA LYS A 86 -3.17 -0.37 -3.20
C LYS A 86 -3.00 -1.68 -2.46
N LYS A 87 -4.09 -2.40 -2.30
CA LYS A 87 -4.09 -3.72 -1.65
C LYS A 87 -3.83 -4.83 -2.68
N GLY A 88 -2.67 -5.50 -2.56
CA GLY A 88 -2.33 -6.70 -3.34
C GLY A 88 -2.47 -6.56 -4.85
N ARG A 89 -2.77 -7.71 -5.53
CA ARG A 89 -2.74 -7.83 -6.99
C ARG A 89 -4.02 -7.39 -7.71
N LEU A 90 -5.18 -7.48 -7.07
CA LEU A 90 -6.47 -7.56 -7.76
C LEU A 90 -7.45 -6.42 -7.46
N ARG A 91 -7.08 -5.44 -6.62
CA ARG A 91 -7.98 -4.33 -6.30
C ARG A 91 -7.52 -3.04 -6.94
N LYS A 92 -8.49 -2.27 -7.41
CA LYS A 92 -8.26 -0.88 -7.83
C LYS A 92 -7.61 -0.11 -6.68
N PRO A 93 -6.63 0.74 -6.93
CA PRO A 93 -6.08 1.61 -5.90
C PRO A 93 -7.18 2.51 -5.34
N GLU A 94 -7.11 2.77 -4.06
CA GLU A 94 -7.95 3.75 -3.38
C GLU A 94 -7.14 5.04 -3.26
N GLU A 95 -7.66 6.11 -3.83
CA GLU A 95 -7.07 7.43 -3.77
C GLU A 95 -8.04 8.35 -3.06
N ARG A 96 -7.55 9.11 -2.09
CA ARG A 96 -8.31 10.15 -1.38
C ARG A 96 -7.52 11.44 -1.50
N HIS A 97 -8.19 12.51 -1.85
CA HIS A 97 -7.57 13.81 -2.02
C HIS A 97 -8.35 14.86 -1.25
N VAL A 98 -7.67 15.62 -0.42
CA VAL A 98 -8.23 16.75 0.31
C VAL A 98 -7.39 17.97 -0.03
N ILE A 99 -8.03 19.00 -0.54
CA ILE A 99 -7.41 20.29 -0.85
C ILE A 99 -7.94 21.30 0.14
N VAL A 100 -7.05 21.99 0.83
CA VAL A 100 -7.39 23.04 1.81
C VAL A 100 -6.89 24.38 1.30
N PHE A 101 -7.79 25.33 1.17
CA PHE A 101 -7.47 26.70 0.79
C PHE A 101 -7.48 27.59 2.02
N PHE A 102 -6.43 28.40 2.16
CA PHE A 102 -6.25 29.32 3.26
C PHE A 102 -6.41 30.77 2.79
N HIS A 103 -6.95 31.59 3.67
CA HIS A 103 -6.96 33.03 3.56
C HIS A 103 -6.62 33.63 4.92
N GLU A 104 -5.64 34.51 5.00
CA GLU A 104 -5.14 35.08 6.26
C GLU A 104 -4.84 34.04 7.34
N ASP A 105 -4.11 32.95 6.95
CA ASP A 105 -3.75 31.82 7.81
C ASP A 105 -4.92 30.98 8.37
N LYS A 106 -6.12 31.19 7.87
CA LYS A 106 -7.31 30.41 8.25
C LYS A 106 -7.87 29.67 7.03
N VAL A 107 -8.48 28.51 7.28
CA VAL A 107 -9.19 27.75 6.26
C VAL A 107 -10.36 28.56 5.73
N ALA A 108 -10.30 28.98 4.48
CA ALA A 108 -11.39 29.63 3.79
C ALA A 108 -12.35 28.61 3.15
N LYS A 109 -11.81 27.56 2.55
CA LYS A 109 -12.54 26.52 1.83
C LYS A 109 -11.73 25.23 1.86
N PHE A 110 -12.39 24.10 1.78
CA PHE A 110 -11.75 22.81 1.49
C PHE A 110 -12.58 21.97 0.54
N GLU A 111 -11.89 21.15 -0.26
CA GLU A 111 -12.49 20.24 -1.22
C GLU A 111 -12.08 18.80 -0.89
N ARG A 112 -13.04 17.89 -0.96
CA ARG A 112 -12.83 16.46 -0.70
C ARG A 112 -13.12 15.68 -1.98
N ASN A 113 -12.14 14.99 -2.49
CA ASN A 113 -12.31 14.08 -3.61
C ASN A 113 -12.10 12.64 -3.12
N ASN A 114 -13.09 11.80 -3.38
CA ASN A 114 -13.06 10.36 -3.11
C ASN A 114 -12.79 9.97 -1.64
N VAL A 115 -13.11 10.84 -0.69
CA VAL A 115 -13.10 10.53 0.75
C VAL A 115 -14.46 9.92 1.10
N PRO A 116 -14.53 8.64 1.53
CA PRO A 116 -15.80 8.03 1.92
C PRO A 116 -16.41 8.80 3.11
N ASN A 117 -17.71 9.03 3.06
CA ASN A 117 -18.45 9.65 4.19
C ASN A 117 -18.54 8.73 5.42
N LYS A 118 -18.17 7.46 5.27
CA LYS A 118 -18.11 6.47 6.34
C LYS A 118 -16.70 5.89 6.34
N ALA A 119 -16.05 5.92 7.52
CA ALA A 119 -14.79 5.23 7.68
C ALA A 119 -14.94 3.80 7.14
N PRO A 120 -14.14 3.35 6.16
CA PRO A 120 -14.08 1.94 5.87
C PRO A 120 -13.63 1.28 7.18
N GLU A 121 -14.36 0.29 7.63
CA GLU A 121 -13.85 -0.65 8.61
C GLU A 121 -12.58 -1.22 7.99
N GLY A 122 -11.43 -0.68 8.40
CA GLY A 122 -10.14 -1.09 7.89
C GLY A 122 -9.93 -2.55 8.19
N PRO A 123 -9.61 -3.37 7.21
CA PRO A 123 -8.98 -4.63 7.50
C PRO A 123 -7.58 -4.29 8.01
N ASP A 124 -7.33 -4.66 9.24
CA ASP A 124 -6.04 -4.58 9.88
C ASP A 124 -5.68 -3.20 10.49
N GLN A 125 -6.37 -2.86 11.55
CA GLN A 125 -5.72 -2.12 12.61
C GLN A 125 -4.60 -3.03 13.11
N GLY A 126 -3.37 -2.75 12.70
CA GLY A 126 -2.20 -3.29 13.36
C GLY A 126 -2.38 -3.12 14.88
N PRO A 127 -1.73 -3.95 15.71
CA PRO A 127 -2.03 -4.07 17.13
C PRO A 127 -2.12 -2.66 17.74
N SER A 128 -3.29 -2.35 18.28
CA SER A 128 -3.56 -1.07 18.94
C SER A 128 -2.48 -0.86 20.00
N VAL A 129 -1.78 0.25 19.91
CA VAL A 129 -0.69 0.66 20.83
C VAL A 129 -1.17 0.75 22.30
N SER A 130 -2.46 0.54 22.56
CA SER A 130 -3.07 0.55 23.88
C SER A 130 -2.75 -0.67 24.76
N LYS A 131 -1.89 -1.59 24.33
CA LYS A 131 -1.56 -2.82 25.08
C LYS A 131 -0.20 -2.79 25.78
N PHE A 132 0.49 -1.67 25.79
CA PHE A 132 1.68 -1.55 26.63
C PHE A 132 1.30 -0.91 27.97
N PRO A 133 1.39 -1.64 29.10
CA PRO A 133 1.24 -1.02 30.40
C PRO A 133 2.37 -0.02 30.58
N VAL A 134 2.02 1.22 30.84
CA VAL A 134 2.97 2.24 31.27
C VAL A 134 3.47 1.83 32.64
N ILE A 135 4.76 1.48 32.73
CA ILE A 135 5.48 1.26 33.99
C ILE A 135 5.89 2.61 34.54
#